data_9006644b6f01631ea9d532b359d76ba5
#
_entry.id   9006644b6f01631ea9d532b359d76ba5
#
_cell.length_a   1.000
_cell.length_b   1.000
_cell.length_c   1.000
_cell.angle_alpha   90.00
_cell.angle_beta   90.00
_cell.angle_gamma   90.00
#
_symmetry.space_group_name_H-M   'P 1'
#
loop_
_entity.id
_entity.type
_entity.pdbx_description
1 polymer ?
#
loop_
_entity_poly.entity_id
_entity_poly.type
_entity_poly.pdbx_seq_one_letter_code
_entity_poly.pdbx_strand_id
1 'polypeptide(L)'
;MRKALIAAVVVLGGYDLAVAWDGTNTTTGSSVEIERGQLVRSGRTIEVYDSIEGYKEYDVDSIRRSGSTVEIEATDSASGESTTLEMDDN
;
A
#
# COMPACT_ATOMS: atom_id res chain seq x y z
N MET A 1 -19.67 11.56 -2.59
CA MET A 1 -19.04 11.33 -2.54
C MET A 1 -18.64 10.81 -2.06
N ARG A 2 -18.68 10.68 -2.01
CA ARG A 2 -18.01 10.05 -1.65
C ARG A 2 -17.38 10.23 -0.77
N LYS A 3 -17.43 10.14 -0.19
CA LYS A 3 -16.76 10.11 0.70
C LYS A 3 -16.91 10.80 1.76
N ALA A 4 -17.64 11.36 2.01
CA ALA A 4 -17.67 12.18 3.04
C ALA A 4 -17.73 11.58 4.35
N LEU A 5 -18.49 10.64 4.55
CA LEU A 5 -18.61 10.12 5.82
C LEU A 5 -17.44 9.42 6.32
N ILE A 6 -16.63 9.04 5.47
CA ILE A 6 -15.49 8.32 5.84
C ILE A 6 -14.46 9.17 6.44
N ALA A 7 -14.60 10.43 6.30
CA ALA A 7 -13.60 11.32 6.78
C ALA A 7 -13.28 11.17 8.24
N ALA A 8 -14.27 10.85 8.99
CA ALA A 8 -14.03 10.75 10.40
C ALA A 8 -13.04 9.69 10.75
N VAL A 9 -13.03 8.66 9.99
CA VAL A 9 -12.15 7.56 10.27
C VAL A 9 -10.74 7.90 9.98
N VAL A 10 -10.55 8.68 8.97
CA VAL A 10 -9.22 9.00 8.54
C VAL A 10 -8.41 9.68 9.59
N VAL A 11 -9.07 10.46 10.42
CA VAL A 11 -8.33 11.20 11.38
C VAL A 11 -7.72 10.38 12.45
N LEU A 12 -8.09 9.15 12.51
CA LEU A 12 -7.70 8.36 13.61
C LEU A 12 -6.41 7.66 13.52
N GLY A 13 -5.54 8.01 12.75
CA GLY A 13 -4.39 7.31 12.97
C GLY A 13 -3.43 7.04 11.90
N GLY A 14 -3.55 7.70 10.88
CA GLY A 14 -2.58 7.52 9.87
C GLY A 14 -2.58 6.13 9.28
N TYR A 15 -3.74 5.60 9.01
CA TYR A 15 -3.82 4.36 8.28
C TYR A 15 -4.82 4.50 7.15
N ASP A 16 -4.75 3.59 6.20
CA ASP A 16 -5.67 3.55 5.07
C ASP A 16 -6.16 2.14 4.86
N LEU A 17 -7.43 2.04 4.49
CA LEU A 17 -8.00 0.77 4.12
C LEU A 17 -8.00 0.73 2.60
N ALA A 18 -7.23 -0.15 2.04
CA ALA A 18 -7.09 -0.21 0.60
C ALA A 18 -8.38 -0.61 -0.07
N VAL A 19 -8.65 0.00 -1.23
CA VAL A 19 -9.82 -0.32 -2.02
C VAL A 19 -9.38 -0.78 -3.40
N ALA A 20 -8.57 -1.81 -3.44
CA ALA A 20 -8.03 -2.36 -4.68
C ALA A 20 -7.08 -1.36 -5.35
N TRP A 21 -6.00 -1.06 -4.67
CA TRP A 21 -5.01 -0.14 -5.22
C TRP A 21 -4.12 -0.85 -6.23
N ASP A 22 -3.85 -0.18 -7.35
CA ASP A 22 -2.89 -0.64 -8.35
C ASP A 22 -1.68 0.27 -8.30
N GLY A 23 -0.53 -0.28 -8.59
CA GLY A 23 0.67 0.54 -8.56
C GLY A 23 1.90 -0.14 -9.12
N THR A 24 3.05 0.36 -8.71
CA THR A 24 4.34 -0.09 -9.21
C THR A 24 5.32 -0.26 -8.06
N ASN A 25 6.07 -1.34 -8.11
CA ASN A 25 7.22 -1.51 -7.22
C ASN A 25 8.36 -0.74 -7.85
N THR A 26 8.78 0.35 -7.22
CA THR A 26 9.75 1.24 -7.86
C THR A 26 11.13 0.65 -7.98
N THR A 27 11.44 -0.37 -7.21
CA THR A 27 12.75 -1.01 -7.30
C THR A 27 12.84 -1.91 -8.52
N THR A 28 11.78 -2.66 -8.82
CA THR A 28 11.81 -3.64 -9.90
C THR A 28 11.09 -3.18 -11.15
N GLY A 29 10.24 -2.18 -11.02
CA GLY A 29 9.41 -1.73 -12.13
C GLY A 29 8.19 -2.60 -12.38
N SER A 30 7.97 -3.62 -11.55
CA SER A 30 6.84 -4.51 -11.77
C SER A 30 5.54 -3.86 -11.31
N SER A 31 4.45 -4.30 -11.92
CA SER A 31 3.12 -3.88 -11.49
C SER A 31 2.74 -4.63 -10.24
N VAL A 32 2.13 -3.94 -9.31
CA VAL A 32 1.69 -4.55 -8.05
C VAL A 32 0.27 -4.15 -7.75
N GLU A 33 -0.40 -4.96 -6.96
CA GLU A 33 -1.80 -4.73 -6.64
C GLU A 33 -2.03 -5.08 -5.18
N ILE A 34 -2.74 -4.21 -4.48
CA ILE A 34 -3.15 -4.48 -3.10
C ILE A 34 -4.65 -4.66 -3.11
N GLU A 35 -5.11 -5.81 -2.66
CA GLU A 35 -6.54 -6.11 -2.69
C GLU A 35 -7.28 -5.26 -1.68
N ARG A 36 -8.56 -5.02 -2.00
CA ARG A 36 -9.38 -4.18 -1.14
C ARG A 36 -9.52 -4.82 0.23
N GLY A 37 -9.65 -3.98 1.22
CA GLY A 37 -9.91 -4.44 2.57
C GLY A 37 -8.70 -4.64 3.42
N GLN A 38 -7.50 -4.50 2.87
CA GLN A 38 -6.31 -4.61 3.69
C GLN A 38 -6.05 -3.30 4.41
N LEU A 39 -5.71 -3.39 5.68
CA LEU A 39 -5.39 -2.20 6.47
C LEU A 39 -3.91 -1.89 6.28
N VAL A 40 -3.62 -0.79 5.60
CA VAL A 40 -2.26 -0.39 5.27
C VAL A 40 -1.82 0.71 6.21
N ARG A 41 -0.92 0.39 7.11
CA ARG A 41 -0.37 1.37 8.05
C ARG A 41 0.98 0.91 8.53
N SER A 42 1.75 1.84 9.07
CA SER A 42 3.07 1.51 9.62
C SER A 42 2.96 0.41 10.64
N GLY A 43 3.84 -0.54 10.53
CA GLY A 43 3.90 -1.65 11.47
C GLY A 43 3.03 -2.83 11.12
N ARG A 44 2.28 -2.74 10.03
CA ARG A 44 1.44 -3.86 9.58
C ARG A 44 2.11 -4.61 8.45
N THR A 45 1.80 -5.88 8.35
CA THR A 45 2.19 -6.70 7.21
C THR A 45 1.02 -6.74 6.24
N ILE A 46 1.30 -6.50 4.97
CA ILE A 46 0.27 -6.54 3.94
C ILE A 46 0.66 -7.54 2.87
N GLU A 47 -0.35 -8.02 2.15
CA GLU A 47 -0.13 -8.93 1.05
C GLU A 47 -0.29 -8.17 -0.25
N VAL A 48 0.69 -8.31 -1.15
CA VAL A 48 0.73 -7.59 -2.40
C VAL A 48 0.88 -8.60 -3.53
N TYR A 49 0.11 -8.45 -4.58
CA TYR A 49 0.30 -9.28 -5.76
C TYR A 49 1.25 -8.58 -6.71
N ASP A 50 2.37 -9.24 -7.01
CA ASP A 50 3.38 -8.71 -7.92
C ASP A 50 3.23 -9.43 -9.25
N SER A 51 3.18 -8.69 -10.36
CA SER A 51 2.93 -9.28 -11.66
C SER A 51 4.03 -10.24 -12.10
N ILE A 52 5.21 -10.12 -11.51
CA ILE A 52 6.33 -10.98 -11.87
C ILE A 52 6.52 -12.10 -10.85
N GLU A 53 6.42 -11.78 -9.58
CA GLU A 53 6.76 -12.74 -8.52
C GLU A 53 5.57 -13.34 -7.80
N GLY A 54 4.37 -12.91 -8.11
CA GLY A 54 3.18 -13.43 -7.47
C GLY A 54 2.89 -12.75 -6.15
N TYR A 55 2.23 -13.44 -5.24
CA TYR A 55 1.88 -12.85 -3.96
C TYR A 55 3.10 -12.76 -3.07
N LYS A 56 3.25 -11.60 -2.45
CA LYS A 56 4.36 -11.34 -1.54
C LYS A 56 3.84 -10.62 -0.32
N GLU A 57 4.54 -10.80 0.79
CA GLU A 57 4.20 -10.09 2.02
C GLU A 57 5.23 -9.00 2.26
N TYR A 58 4.74 -7.83 2.62
CA TYR A 58 5.60 -6.70 2.94
C TYR A 58 5.24 -6.14 4.31
N ASP A 59 6.26 -5.76 5.05
CA ASP A 59 6.07 -5.03 6.30
C ASP A 59 6.06 -3.56 5.95
N VAL A 60 5.03 -2.85 6.33
CA VAL A 60 4.90 -1.44 6.01
C VAL A 60 5.72 -0.63 7.01
N ASP A 61 6.70 0.11 6.50
CA ASP A 61 7.54 0.95 7.33
C ASP A 61 6.92 2.34 7.48
N SER A 62 6.45 2.91 6.40
CA SER A 62 5.77 4.20 6.45
C SER A 62 4.87 4.33 5.24
N ILE A 63 3.94 5.26 5.33
CA ILE A 63 2.99 5.49 4.26
C ILE A 63 2.82 6.99 4.12
N ARG A 64 2.81 7.47 2.89
CA ARG A 64 2.67 8.88 2.60
C ARG A 64 1.73 9.06 1.42
N ARG A 65 0.83 10.00 1.55
CA ARG A 65 -0.14 10.25 0.51
C ARG A 65 0.14 11.60 -0.15
N SER A 66 0.06 11.64 -1.46
CA SER A 66 0.26 12.86 -2.21
C SER A 66 -0.76 12.87 -3.34
N GLY A 67 -1.85 13.61 -3.16
CA GLY A 67 -2.91 13.60 -4.13
C GLY A 67 -3.56 12.23 -4.20
N SER A 68 -3.61 11.65 -5.37
CA SER A 68 -4.17 10.32 -5.53
C SER A 68 -3.10 9.23 -5.51
N THR A 69 -1.87 9.59 -5.19
CA THR A 69 -0.79 8.62 -5.10
C THR A 69 -0.50 8.31 -3.65
N VAL A 70 -0.36 7.04 -3.34
CA VAL A 70 0.02 6.60 -2.00
C VAL A 70 1.36 5.92 -2.12
N GLU A 71 2.37 6.44 -1.41
CA GLU A 71 3.69 5.84 -1.41
C GLU A 71 3.85 5.04 -0.15
N ILE A 72 4.15 3.76 -0.30
CA ILE A 72 4.33 2.86 0.83
C ILE A 72 5.78 2.44 0.85
N GLU A 73 6.49 2.81 1.90
CA GLU A 73 7.83 2.30 2.09
C GLU A 73 7.71 1.00 2.85
N ALA A 74 8.23 -0.04 2.27
CA ALA A 74 7.97 -1.38 2.77
C ALA A 74 9.21 -2.24 2.68
N THR A 75 9.22 -3.28 3.49
CA THR A 75 10.30 -4.26 3.51
C THR A 75 9.72 -5.61 3.17
N ASP A 76 10.32 -6.28 2.20
CA ASP A 76 9.89 -7.62 1.82
C ASP A 76 10.12 -8.55 3.00
N SER A 77 9.06 -9.19 3.49
CA SER A 77 9.15 -10.01 4.68
C SER A 77 10.05 -11.22 4.49
N ALA A 78 10.19 -11.69 3.28
CA ALA A 78 11.01 -12.86 3.01
C ALA A 78 12.48 -12.53 2.83
N SER A 79 12.78 -11.47 2.09
CA SER A 79 14.17 -11.15 1.74
C SER A 79 14.78 -10.07 2.62
N GLY A 80 13.96 -9.26 3.26
CA GLY A 80 14.46 -8.15 4.03
C GLY A 80 14.81 -6.92 3.21
N GLU A 81 14.53 -6.95 1.92
CA GLU A 81 14.84 -5.81 1.06
C GLU A 81 13.78 -4.74 1.14
N SER A 82 14.24 -3.50 1.17
CA SER A 82 13.33 -2.37 1.22
C SER A 82 12.96 -1.90 -0.18
N THR A 83 11.73 -1.45 -0.34
CA THR A 83 11.30 -0.89 -1.60
C THR A 83 10.22 0.15 -1.34
N THR A 84 9.89 0.92 -2.37
CA THR A 84 8.77 1.83 -2.31
C THR A 84 7.72 1.34 -3.30
N LEU A 85 6.51 1.19 -2.82
CA LEU A 85 5.37 0.83 -3.67
C LEU A 85 4.58 2.11 -3.92
N GLU A 86 4.50 2.51 -5.19
CA GLU A 86 3.72 3.68 -5.57
C GLU A 86 2.36 3.22 -6.03
N MET A 87 1.33 3.51 -5.26
CA MET A 87 0.00 3.02 -5.55
C MET A 87 -0.90 4.16 -5.96
N ASP A 88 -1.85 3.86 -6.84
CA ASP A 88 -2.86 4.82 -7.24
C ASP A 88 -4.12 4.57 -6.44
N ASP A 89 -4.59 5.62 -5.80
CA ASP A 89 -5.81 5.55 -5.03
C ASP A 89 -6.86 6.38 -5.77
N ASN A 90 -7.62 5.72 -6.58
CA ASN A 90 -8.65 6.41 -7.37
C ASN A 90 -9.99 6.45 -6.67
#